data_a8dfd21dd933f25b94900a5e92cb7b1b
#
_entry.id   a8dfd21dd933f25b94900a5e92cb7b1b
#
_cell.length_a   1.000
_cell.length_b   1.000
_cell.length_c   1.000
_cell.angle_alpha   90.00
_cell.angle_beta   90.00
_cell.angle_gamma   90.00
#
_symmetry.space_group_name_H-M   'P 1'
#
loop_
_entity.id
_entity.type
_entity.pdbx_description
1 polymer ?
#
loop_
_entity_poly.entity_id
_entity_poly.type
_entity_poly.pdbx_seq_one_letter_code
_entity_poly.pdbx_strand_id
1 'polypeptide(L)'
;QRQMCIRDRPSGMRRQVDRIVFRSIVFIRCTDVLRRKEIVHLPYIKRFMVNIAGERSGGIRPVAFIPDEQMVKLRRMLDDSEEPVIIDPRPLPLGARVRINGGKLHGLEGNVLEVEDGNLNFVIRVDLLGCAKVNITRDLLELL
;
A
#
# COMPACT_ATOMS: atom_id res chain seq x y z
N GLN A 1 -7.25 5.48 -2.49
CA GLN A 1 -7.60 4.27 -1.73
C GLN A 1 -8.48 3.29 -2.51
N ARG A 2 -8.75 3.57 -3.75
CA ARG A 2 -9.48 2.70 -4.67
C ARG A 2 -8.49 2.17 -5.69
N GLN A 3 -8.66 0.93 -6.05
CA GLN A 3 -7.98 0.33 -7.17
C GLN A 3 -9.01 -0.02 -8.24
N MET A 4 -8.75 0.36 -9.46
CA MET A 4 -9.55 -0.06 -10.60
C MET A 4 -9.15 -1.48 -10.98
N CYS A 5 -10.09 -2.40 -10.91
CA CYS A 5 -9.87 -3.80 -11.24
C CYS A 5 -10.79 -4.23 -12.37
N ILE A 6 -10.30 -5.10 -13.24
CA ILE A 6 -11.12 -5.77 -14.25
C ILE A 6 -11.72 -7.02 -13.59
N ARG A 7 -13.04 -7.16 -13.61
CA ARG A 7 -13.73 -8.38 -13.19
C ARG A 7 -14.39 -9.05 -14.40
N ASP A 8 -14.09 -10.32 -14.55
CA ASP A 8 -14.80 -11.17 -15.50
C ASP A 8 -16.16 -11.58 -14.89
N ARG A 9 -17.21 -11.43 -15.66
CA ARG A 9 -18.54 -11.95 -15.31
C ARG A 9 -18.71 -13.35 -15.90
N PRO A 10 -19.59 -14.21 -15.31
CA PRO A 10 -19.95 -15.50 -15.90
C PRO A 10 -20.46 -15.40 -17.33
N SER A 11 -20.94 -14.23 -17.75
CA SER A 11 -21.38 -13.93 -19.12
C SER A 11 -20.24 -13.60 -20.09
N GLY A 12 -18.96 -13.69 -19.70
CA GLY A 12 -17.80 -13.35 -20.54
C GLY A 12 -17.55 -11.85 -20.72
N MET A 13 -18.39 -10.98 -20.19
CA MET A 13 -18.18 -9.53 -20.26
C MET A 13 -17.22 -9.05 -19.16
N ARG A 14 -16.16 -8.34 -19.57
CA ARG A 14 -15.23 -7.66 -18.68
C ARG A 14 -15.82 -6.33 -18.22
N ARG A 15 -15.83 -6.09 -16.92
CA ARG A 15 -16.24 -4.83 -16.33
C ARG A 15 -15.15 -4.24 -15.47
N GLN A 16 -14.89 -2.96 -15.66
CA GLN A 16 -14.06 -2.16 -14.78
C GLN A 16 -14.83 -1.83 -13.49
N VAL A 17 -14.24 -2.15 -12.34
CA VAL A 17 -14.88 -1.96 -11.03
C VAL A 17 -13.88 -1.31 -10.09
N ASP A 18 -14.30 -0.25 -9.40
CA ASP A 18 -13.52 0.35 -8.32
C ASP A 18 -13.55 -0.56 -7.09
N ARG A 19 -12.36 -0.98 -6.65
CA ARG A 19 -12.18 -1.75 -5.44
C ARG A 19 -11.65 -0.84 -4.33
N ILE A 20 -12.34 -0.81 -3.20
CA ILE A 20 -11.82 -0.16 -1.99
C ILE A 20 -10.78 -1.08 -1.36
N VAL A 21 -9.53 -0.64 -1.33
CA VAL A 21 -8.40 -1.40 -0.77
C VAL A 21 -8.35 -1.25 0.74
N PHE A 22 -8.56 -0.03 1.25
CA PHE A 22 -8.57 0.26 2.68
C PHE A 22 -9.98 0.65 3.12
N ARG A 23 -10.58 -0.16 3.97
CA ARG A 23 -11.89 0.14 4.56
C ARG A 23 -11.69 0.95 5.82
N SER A 24 -12.47 2.02 5.98
CA SER A 24 -12.48 2.85 7.19
C SER A 24 -11.16 3.57 7.54
N ILE A 25 -10.21 3.62 6.61
CA ILE A 25 -8.95 4.36 6.76
C ILE A 25 -8.89 5.43 5.68
N VAL A 26 -8.56 6.65 6.08
CA VAL A 26 -8.30 7.79 5.18
C VAL A 26 -6.87 8.28 5.42
N PHE A 27 -6.11 8.43 4.36
CA PHE A 27 -4.78 9.03 4.42
C PHE A 27 -4.90 10.53 4.15
N ILE A 28 -4.26 11.31 5.00
CA ILE A 28 -4.28 12.77 4.92
C ILE A 28 -2.83 13.25 4.89
N ARG A 29 -2.46 13.98 3.85
CA ARG A 29 -1.17 14.65 3.76
C ARG A 29 -1.29 16.06 4.30
N CYS A 30 -0.73 16.31 5.46
CA CYS A 30 -0.77 17.62 6.10
C CYS A 30 0.39 17.79 7.09
N THR A 31 0.65 19.03 7.49
CA THR A 31 1.55 19.32 8.61
C THR A 31 0.88 18.95 9.93
N ASP A 32 1.68 18.69 10.96
CA ASP A 32 1.16 18.39 12.31
C ASP A 32 0.37 19.58 12.90
N VAL A 33 0.77 20.79 12.55
CA VAL A 33 0.06 22.02 12.95
C VAL A 33 -1.36 22.05 12.38
N LEU A 34 -1.50 21.80 11.07
CA LEU A 34 -2.79 21.76 10.40
C LEU A 34 -3.67 20.62 10.94
N ARG A 35 -3.05 19.45 11.17
CA ARG A 35 -3.75 18.32 11.77
C ARG A 35 -4.39 18.66 13.10
N ARG A 36 -3.62 19.33 14.01
CA ARG A 36 -4.09 19.68 15.36
C ARG A 36 -5.14 20.80 15.37
N LYS A 37 -4.98 21.77 14.46
CA LYS A 37 -5.85 22.95 14.46
C LYS A 37 -7.17 22.74 13.74
N GLU A 38 -7.16 21.97 12.66
CA GLU A 38 -8.30 21.87 11.78
C GLU A 38 -8.83 20.44 11.63
N ILE A 39 -7.95 19.48 11.27
CA ILE A 39 -8.39 18.16 10.85
C ILE A 39 -8.98 17.35 12.01
N VAL A 40 -8.42 17.47 13.22
CA VAL A 40 -8.91 16.77 14.41
C VAL A 40 -10.36 17.12 14.74
N HIS A 41 -10.83 18.29 14.33
CA HIS A 41 -12.18 18.79 14.64
C HIS A 41 -13.22 18.43 13.57
N LEU A 42 -12.81 17.79 12.48
CA LEU A 42 -13.75 17.38 11.42
C LEU A 42 -14.69 16.27 11.93
N PRO A 43 -16.00 16.41 11.76
CA PRO A 43 -16.99 15.51 12.39
C PRO A 43 -16.92 14.06 11.89
N TYR A 44 -16.34 13.83 10.71
CA TYR A 44 -16.16 12.51 10.12
C TYR A 44 -14.82 11.85 10.49
N ILE A 45 -13.89 12.57 11.16
CA ILE A 45 -12.64 12.01 11.67
C ILE A 45 -12.86 11.54 13.11
N LYS A 46 -13.02 10.24 13.29
CA LYS A 46 -13.25 9.66 14.61
C LYS A 46 -11.99 9.65 15.48
N ARG A 47 -10.85 9.30 14.89
CA ARG A 47 -9.56 9.25 15.59
C ARG A 47 -8.42 9.13 14.58
N PHE A 48 -7.24 9.55 14.98
CA PHE A 48 -6.00 9.21 14.28
C PHE A 48 -5.48 7.86 14.75
N MET A 49 -4.85 7.11 13.84
CA MET A 49 -4.08 5.94 14.21
C MET A 49 -2.87 6.37 15.05
N VAL A 50 -2.47 5.55 16.00
CA VAL A 50 -1.30 5.78 16.83
C VAL A 50 -0.21 4.77 16.51
N ASN A 51 1.04 5.20 16.59
CA ASN A 51 2.17 4.30 16.47
C ASN A 51 2.32 3.49 17.77
N ILE A 52 2.01 2.20 17.70
CA ILE A 52 2.06 1.30 18.86
C ILE A 52 3.49 1.09 19.35
N ALA A 53 4.47 1.10 18.44
CA ALA A 53 5.89 0.95 18.74
C ALA A 53 6.56 2.25 19.19
N GLY A 54 5.89 3.40 19.03
CA GLY A 54 6.43 4.69 19.43
C GLY A 54 6.45 4.87 20.96
N GLU A 55 7.47 5.55 21.45
CA GLU A 55 7.58 5.90 22.85
C GLU A 55 6.42 6.80 23.31
N ARG A 56 5.93 6.56 24.52
CA ARG A 56 4.87 7.38 25.09
C ARG A 56 5.46 8.66 25.69
N SER A 57 4.94 9.80 25.29
CA SER A 57 5.22 11.08 25.93
C SER A 57 4.00 11.51 26.75
N GLY A 58 4.18 11.65 28.08
CA GLY A 58 3.07 11.98 28.99
C GLY A 58 1.91 10.97 28.95
N GLY A 59 2.20 9.67 28.74
CA GLY A 59 1.17 8.63 28.62
C GLY A 59 0.49 8.52 27.26
N ILE A 60 0.72 9.46 26.36
CA ILE A 60 0.10 9.52 25.04
C ILE A 60 1.04 8.94 23.99
N ARG A 61 0.53 8.04 23.14
CA ARG A 61 1.28 7.51 21.99
C ARG A 61 1.31 8.52 20.85
N PRO A 62 2.42 8.61 20.11
CA PRO A 62 2.49 9.48 18.96
C PRO A 62 1.50 9.05 17.88
N VAL A 63 1.00 10.01 17.12
CA VAL A 63 0.16 9.75 15.96
C VAL A 63 0.99 8.99 14.92
N ALA A 64 0.37 8.00 14.32
CA ALA A 64 0.98 7.23 13.25
C ALA A 64 1.15 8.09 11.99
N PHE A 65 2.32 8.01 11.36
CA PHE A 65 2.55 8.60 10.05
C PHE A 65 3.24 7.59 9.13
N ILE A 66 3.03 7.73 7.84
CA ILE A 66 3.68 6.93 6.82
C ILE A 66 4.58 7.86 6.01
N PRO A 67 5.86 7.51 5.79
CA PRO A 67 6.77 8.31 4.98
C PRO A 67 6.21 8.57 3.58
N ASP A 68 6.41 9.79 3.07
CA ASP A 68 5.93 10.19 1.73
C ASP A 68 6.40 9.23 0.63
N GLU A 69 7.64 8.74 0.70
CA GLU A 69 8.18 7.78 -0.27
C GLU A 69 7.35 6.48 -0.32
N GLN A 70 6.97 5.94 0.83
CA GLN A 70 6.15 4.73 0.90
C GLN A 70 4.73 4.99 0.35
N MET A 71 4.17 6.16 0.64
CA MET A 71 2.85 6.54 0.12
C MET A 71 2.86 6.75 -1.40
N VAL A 72 3.93 7.32 -1.95
CA VAL A 72 4.11 7.47 -3.40
C VAL A 72 4.19 6.10 -4.07
N LYS A 73 4.98 5.17 -3.52
CA LYS A 73 5.08 3.80 -4.03
C LYS A 73 3.74 3.07 -3.96
N LEU A 74 3.06 3.16 -2.82
CA LEU A 74 1.75 2.54 -2.63
C LEU A 74 0.72 3.09 -3.62
N ARG A 75 0.63 4.41 -3.75
CA ARG A 75 -0.28 5.06 -4.68
C ARG A 75 -0.02 4.61 -6.11
N ARG A 76 1.24 4.60 -6.52
CA ARG A 76 1.63 4.14 -7.85
C ARG A 76 1.25 2.67 -8.10
N MET A 77 1.45 1.79 -7.11
CA MET A 77 0.97 0.40 -7.23
C MET A 77 -0.54 0.33 -7.41
N LEU A 78 -1.31 1.13 -6.67
CA LEU A 78 -2.78 1.11 -6.74
C LEU A 78 -3.33 1.68 -8.05
N ASP A 79 -2.68 2.73 -8.56
CA ASP A 79 -3.15 3.46 -9.74
C ASP A 79 -2.73 2.75 -11.04
N ASP A 80 -1.51 2.22 -11.09
CA ASP A 80 -0.89 1.72 -12.33
C ASP A 80 -0.89 0.19 -12.45
N SER A 81 -1.14 -0.56 -11.37
CA SER A 81 -1.15 -2.02 -11.44
C SER A 81 -2.37 -2.54 -12.19
N GLU A 82 -2.14 -3.45 -13.12
CA GLU A 82 -3.20 -4.20 -13.83
C GLU A 82 -3.75 -5.34 -12.96
N GLU A 83 -2.91 -5.88 -12.10
CA GLU A 83 -3.26 -6.93 -11.15
C GLU A 83 -3.76 -6.37 -9.82
N PRO A 84 -4.64 -7.08 -9.11
CA PRO A 84 -5.12 -6.66 -7.80
C PRO A 84 -3.99 -6.53 -6.77
N VAL A 85 -3.84 -5.36 -6.18
CA VAL A 85 -2.93 -5.14 -5.06
C VAL A 85 -3.57 -5.67 -3.78
N ILE A 86 -2.85 -6.54 -3.07
CA ILE A 86 -3.29 -7.13 -1.81
C ILE A 86 -2.48 -6.51 -0.66
N ILE A 87 -3.17 -6.05 0.35
CA ILE A 87 -2.54 -5.57 1.58
C ILE A 87 -2.51 -6.70 2.61
N ASP A 88 -1.32 -7.06 3.04
CA ASP A 88 -1.10 -8.05 4.10
C ASP A 88 -0.56 -7.35 5.35
N PRO A 89 -1.31 -7.31 6.46
CA PRO A 89 -0.89 -6.63 7.68
C PRO A 89 0.24 -7.36 8.42
N ARG A 90 0.53 -8.61 8.04
CA ARG A 90 1.58 -9.40 8.67
C ARG A 90 2.97 -8.99 8.15
N PRO A 91 4.00 -9.05 8.98
CA PRO A 91 5.36 -8.94 8.50
C PRO A 91 5.66 -10.14 7.60
N LEU A 92 6.00 -9.87 6.34
CA LEU A 92 6.40 -10.91 5.38
C LEU A 92 7.92 -11.05 5.37
N PRO A 93 8.44 -12.28 5.22
CA PRO A 93 9.84 -12.49 4.93
C PRO A 93 10.14 -11.92 3.53
N LEU A 94 10.78 -10.76 3.49
CA LEU A 94 11.11 -10.12 2.22
C LEU A 94 12.34 -10.81 1.61
N GLY A 95 12.23 -11.21 0.36
CA GLY A 95 13.35 -11.72 -0.43
C GLY A 95 14.22 -10.59 -1.01
N ALA A 96 14.89 -10.89 -2.12
CA ALA A 96 15.81 -9.96 -2.77
C ALA A 96 15.16 -8.61 -3.11
N ARG A 97 15.98 -7.56 -3.05
CA ARG A 97 15.56 -6.22 -3.51
C ARG A 97 15.59 -6.19 -5.04
N VAL A 98 14.52 -5.67 -5.61
CA VAL A 98 14.32 -5.67 -7.07
C VAL A 98 13.75 -4.32 -7.55
N ARG A 99 13.97 -4.07 -8.85
CA ARG A 99 13.32 -3.00 -9.59
C ARG A 99 12.49 -3.59 -10.72
N ILE A 100 11.33 -3.00 -10.99
CA ILE A 100 10.49 -3.41 -12.12
C ILE A 100 11.00 -2.74 -13.40
N ASN A 101 11.34 -3.55 -14.43
CA ASN A 101 11.94 -3.08 -15.68
C ASN A 101 10.93 -2.82 -16.81
N GLY A 102 9.67 -3.17 -16.63
CA GLY A 102 8.68 -3.04 -17.69
C GLY A 102 7.28 -2.76 -17.21
N GLY A 103 6.39 -2.51 -18.17
CA GLY A 103 4.99 -2.22 -17.88
C GLY A 103 4.75 -0.88 -17.19
N LYS A 104 3.54 -0.70 -16.67
CA LYS A 104 3.11 0.56 -16.02
C LYS A 104 3.84 0.83 -14.69
N LEU A 105 4.31 -0.22 -14.03
CA LEU A 105 5.06 -0.13 -12.77
C LEU A 105 6.58 0.03 -12.97
N HIS A 106 7.05 0.26 -14.19
CA HIS A 106 8.47 0.43 -14.51
C HIS A 106 9.18 1.42 -13.58
N GLY A 107 10.36 1.02 -13.09
CA GLY A 107 11.17 1.82 -12.17
C GLY A 107 10.74 1.77 -10.69
N LEU A 108 9.66 1.06 -10.37
CA LEU A 108 9.27 0.89 -8.97
C LEU A 108 10.21 -0.10 -8.27
N GLU A 109 10.74 0.30 -7.11
CA GLU A 109 11.64 -0.52 -6.30
C GLU A 109 10.94 -1.11 -5.09
N GLY A 110 11.21 -2.37 -4.83
CA GLY A 110 10.65 -3.12 -3.71
C GLY A 110 11.40 -4.41 -3.48
N ASN A 111 10.71 -5.39 -2.94
CA ASN A 111 11.25 -6.73 -2.70
C ASN A 111 10.43 -7.76 -3.47
N VAL A 112 11.03 -8.91 -3.73
CA VAL A 112 10.33 -10.06 -4.27
C VAL A 112 10.00 -11.06 -3.17
N LEU A 113 8.84 -11.69 -3.26
CA LEU A 113 8.43 -12.82 -2.44
C LEU A 113 8.00 -13.95 -3.37
N GLU A 114 8.67 -15.08 -3.28
CA GLU A 114 8.29 -16.31 -3.97
C GLU A 114 7.19 -17.02 -3.19
N VAL A 115 6.14 -17.44 -3.87
CA VAL A 115 5.00 -18.17 -3.30
C VAL A 115 5.14 -19.64 -3.66
N GLU A 116 4.54 -20.52 -2.87
CA GLU A 116 4.61 -21.99 -3.00
C GLU A 116 4.30 -22.52 -4.41
N ASP A 117 3.51 -21.80 -5.19
CA ASP A 117 3.15 -22.15 -6.57
C ASP A 117 4.17 -21.67 -7.62
N GLY A 118 5.34 -21.18 -7.22
CA GLY A 118 6.36 -20.62 -8.13
C GLY A 118 6.03 -19.23 -8.68
N ASN A 119 4.89 -18.66 -8.27
CA ASN A 119 4.53 -17.29 -8.60
C ASN A 119 5.37 -16.30 -7.80
N LEU A 120 5.69 -15.16 -8.41
CA LEU A 120 6.40 -14.08 -7.75
C LEU A 120 5.44 -12.95 -7.39
N ASN A 121 5.55 -12.46 -6.18
CA ASN A 121 4.92 -11.23 -5.77
C ASN A 121 5.97 -10.14 -5.60
N PHE A 122 5.74 -9.02 -6.24
CA PHE A 122 6.43 -7.78 -5.94
C PHE A 122 5.80 -7.16 -4.69
N VAL A 123 6.64 -6.79 -3.73
CA VAL A 123 6.21 -6.36 -2.40
C VAL A 123 6.83 -5.03 -2.05
N ILE A 124 6.03 -4.09 -1.60
CA ILE A 124 6.50 -2.89 -0.90
C ILE A 124 6.05 -2.92 0.55
N ARG A 125 6.94 -2.52 1.45
CA ARG A 125 6.60 -2.31 2.85
C ARG A 125 5.99 -0.93 3.02
N VAL A 126 4.89 -0.88 3.76
CA VAL A 126 4.23 0.37 4.12
C VAL A 126 4.03 0.37 5.64
N ASP A 127 4.69 1.29 6.32
CA ASP A 127 4.66 1.36 7.79
C ASP A 127 3.23 1.43 8.29
N LEU A 128 2.94 0.72 9.38
CA LEU A 128 1.63 0.62 10.03
C LEU A 128 0.55 -0.16 9.26
N LEU A 129 0.72 -0.37 7.97
CA LEU A 129 -0.23 -1.11 7.12
C LEU A 129 0.23 -2.54 6.84
N GLY A 130 1.54 -2.81 6.96
CA GLY A 130 2.14 -4.07 6.58
C GLY A 130 2.80 -4.03 5.21
N CYS A 131 2.46 -4.97 4.35
CA CYS A 131 3.03 -5.09 3.02
C CYS A 131 1.94 -4.98 1.95
N ALA A 132 2.20 -4.20 0.91
CA ALA A 132 1.42 -4.22 -0.32
C ALA A 132 2.09 -5.14 -1.33
N LYS A 133 1.35 -6.12 -1.86
CA LYS A 133 1.86 -7.12 -2.79
C LYS A 133 1.02 -7.18 -4.06
N VAL A 134 1.69 -7.42 -5.17
CA VAL A 134 1.08 -7.63 -6.49
C VAL A 134 1.80 -8.77 -7.20
N ASN A 135 1.05 -9.58 -7.94
CA ASN A 135 1.64 -10.64 -8.76
C ASN A 135 2.44 -10.03 -9.91
N ILE A 136 3.62 -10.58 -10.18
CA ILE A 136 4.51 -10.11 -11.24
C ILE A 136 5.27 -11.29 -11.85
N THR A 137 5.59 -11.18 -13.12
CA THR A 137 6.40 -12.15 -13.83
C THR A 137 7.90 -11.85 -13.67
N ARG A 138 8.73 -12.90 -13.67
CA ARG A 138 10.17 -12.79 -13.41
C ARG A 138 10.90 -11.93 -14.45
N ASP A 139 10.46 -11.98 -15.70
CA ASP A 139 11.05 -11.23 -16.82
C ASP A 139 10.96 -9.70 -16.64
N LEU A 140 10.06 -9.24 -15.79
CA LEU A 140 9.91 -7.82 -15.46
C LEU A 140 10.76 -7.37 -14.26
N LEU A 141 11.55 -8.25 -13.66
CA LEU A 141 12.31 -7.96 -12.44
C LEU A 141 13.81 -7.89 -12.72
N GLU A 142 14.42 -6.84 -12.19
CA GLU A 142 15.88 -6.65 -12.11
C GLU A 142 16.32 -6.68 -10.65
N LEU A 143 17.34 -7.46 -10.34
CA LEU A 143 17.96 -7.49 -9.01
C LEU A 143 18.75 -6.19 -8.78
N LEU A 144 18.65 -5.64 -7.59
CA LEU A 144 19.38 -4.45 -7.14
C LEU A 144 20.53 -4.80 -6.21
#